data_8248184819254718d26a85b08b85a741
#
_entry.id   8248184819254718d26a85b08b85a741
#
_cell.length_a   1.000
_cell.length_b   1.000
_cell.length_c   1.000
_cell.angle_alpha   90.00
_cell.angle_beta   90.00
_cell.angle_gamma   90.00
#
_symmetry.space_group_name_H-M   'P 1'
#
loop_
_entity.id
_entity.type
_entity.pdbx_description
1 polymer ?
#
loop_
_entity_poly.entity_id
_entity_poly.type
_entity_poly.pdbx_seq_one_letter_code
_entity_poly.pdbx_strand_id
1 'polypeptide(L)'
;MSIEKKIWQTYETSFDELPIYAKESVGTWTHQNPEWAYGYMSGQDRENFFKEHFDSKTYETYVNLPLGVMKAGLWRFAILYIHGGIYTDMDTHCKTPVDTWLSPEYDMILDIERDTPWLATQTIAAKAGHPLLKAAIDLCVERCSEGIIEHNHMVHYYTDVQMFTDALYKKLGVEPYQKHINEWAPELMEMDFLKENKVKILCGEEARRLLDKDVVHLYWGDDREEGWIAWKKDPLVNESYPNGFNPHEWEKE
;
A
#
# COMPACT_ATOMS: atom_id res chain seq x y z
N MET A 1 21.35 8.09 4.36
CA MET A 1 21.00 7.64 2.98
C MET A 1 19.52 7.94 2.81
N SER A 2 19.13 8.54 1.70
CA SER A 2 17.73 8.88 1.37
C SER A 2 16.96 7.64 0.89
N ILE A 3 15.63 7.74 0.79
CA ILE A 3 14.77 6.77 0.11
C ILE A 3 15.27 6.60 -1.34
N GLU A 4 15.30 5.38 -1.84
CA GLU A 4 15.79 5.02 -3.17
C GLU A 4 14.89 5.64 -4.25
N LYS A 5 15.48 6.24 -5.29
CA LYS A 5 14.74 6.86 -6.39
C LYS A 5 14.16 5.80 -7.33
N LYS A 6 13.17 5.06 -6.84
CA LYS A 6 12.46 4.03 -7.59
C LYS A 6 10.98 4.01 -7.25
N ILE A 7 10.14 3.91 -8.28
CA ILE A 7 8.68 3.82 -8.18
C ILE A 7 8.27 2.42 -8.58
N TRP A 8 7.44 1.78 -7.76
CA TRP A 8 6.95 0.43 -7.93
C TRP A 8 5.45 0.39 -8.10
N GLN A 9 5.00 -0.30 -9.15
CA GLN A 9 3.60 -0.65 -9.37
C GLN A 9 3.48 -2.12 -9.74
N THR A 10 2.29 -2.69 -9.56
CA THR A 10 2.02 -4.09 -9.89
C THR A 10 0.60 -4.29 -10.40
N TYR A 11 0.43 -5.28 -11.24
CA TYR A 11 -0.85 -5.77 -11.73
C TYR A 11 -0.76 -7.28 -11.98
N GLU A 12 -1.89 -7.95 -12.30
CA GLU A 12 -1.87 -9.41 -12.48
C GLU A 12 -1.26 -9.83 -13.82
N THR A 13 -1.49 -9.05 -14.89
CA THR A 13 -1.02 -9.36 -16.25
C THR A 13 0.39 -8.86 -16.53
N SER A 14 0.92 -9.16 -17.72
CA SER A 14 2.14 -8.54 -18.24
C SER A 14 1.94 -7.04 -18.51
N PHE A 15 3.02 -6.28 -18.58
CA PHE A 15 2.98 -4.83 -18.81
C PHE A 15 2.25 -4.45 -20.11
N ASP A 16 2.43 -5.23 -21.16
CA ASP A 16 1.81 -4.96 -22.46
C ASP A 16 0.29 -5.16 -22.45
N GLU A 17 -0.20 -6.02 -21.57
CA GLU A 17 -1.62 -6.36 -21.41
C GLU A 17 -2.35 -5.47 -20.40
N LEU A 18 -1.67 -4.48 -19.82
CA LEU A 18 -2.30 -3.56 -18.88
C LEU A 18 -3.51 -2.86 -19.51
N PRO A 19 -4.63 -2.73 -18.76
CA PRO A 19 -5.78 -1.93 -19.19
C PRO A 19 -5.38 -0.45 -19.36
N ILE A 20 -6.20 0.30 -20.10
CA ILE A 20 -5.85 1.66 -20.49
C ILE A 20 -5.63 2.58 -19.29
N TYR A 21 -6.46 2.50 -18.27
CA TYR A 21 -6.35 3.31 -17.06
C TYR A 21 -5.03 3.03 -16.30
N ALA A 22 -4.58 1.78 -16.29
CA ALA A 22 -3.32 1.41 -15.67
C ALA A 22 -2.12 1.96 -16.46
N LYS A 23 -2.18 1.94 -17.80
CA LYS A 23 -1.18 2.59 -18.66
C LYS A 23 -1.14 4.10 -18.47
N GLU A 24 -2.30 4.72 -18.27
CA GLU A 24 -2.39 6.15 -17.94
C GLU A 24 -1.77 6.45 -16.57
N SER A 25 -2.05 5.63 -15.56
CA SER A 25 -1.39 5.71 -14.25
C SER A 25 0.13 5.70 -14.40
N VAL A 26 0.68 4.66 -15.04
CA VAL A 26 2.13 4.56 -15.32
C VAL A 26 2.64 5.81 -16.02
N GLY A 27 1.91 6.30 -17.02
CA GLY A 27 2.27 7.50 -17.76
C GLY A 27 2.41 8.73 -16.87
N THR A 28 1.50 8.93 -15.91
CA THR A 28 1.57 10.07 -14.98
C THR A 28 2.78 9.96 -14.05
N TRP A 29 3.06 8.78 -13.50
CA TRP A 29 4.18 8.55 -12.60
C TRP A 29 5.52 8.74 -13.29
N THR A 30 5.71 8.17 -14.48
CA THR A 30 6.96 8.28 -15.24
C THR A 30 7.18 9.68 -15.82
N HIS A 31 6.11 10.35 -16.27
CA HIS A 31 6.21 11.70 -16.80
C HIS A 31 6.58 12.74 -15.74
N GLN A 32 5.95 12.65 -14.56
CA GLN A 32 6.22 13.58 -13.45
C GLN A 32 7.58 13.34 -12.80
N ASN A 33 8.17 12.15 -12.95
CA ASN A 33 9.38 11.76 -12.26
C ASN A 33 10.43 11.13 -13.20
N PRO A 34 10.92 11.87 -14.22
CA PRO A 34 11.82 11.31 -15.23
C PRO A 34 13.18 10.87 -14.68
N GLU A 35 13.58 11.38 -13.50
CA GLU A 35 14.83 11.01 -12.82
C GLU A 35 14.67 9.78 -11.89
N TRP A 36 13.46 9.22 -11.79
CA TRP A 36 13.16 8.06 -10.97
C TRP A 36 13.10 6.81 -11.84
N ALA A 37 13.75 5.73 -11.40
CA ALA A 37 13.58 4.43 -12.05
C ALA A 37 12.15 3.94 -11.81
N TYR A 38 11.54 3.37 -12.84
CA TYR A 38 10.22 2.74 -12.75
C TYR A 38 10.36 1.23 -12.77
N GLY A 39 9.69 0.56 -11.84
CA GLY A 39 9.64 -0.89 -11.72
C GLY A 39 8.20 -1.40 -11.75
N TYR A 40 7.97 -2.39 -12.59
CA TYR A 40 6.71 -3.10 -12.70
C TYR A 40 6.91 -4.59 -12.44
N MET A 41 5.95 -5.22 -11.76
CA MET A 41 5.92 -6.67 -11.60
C MET A 41 4.51 -7.20 -11.86
N SER A 42 4.41 -8.20 -12.73
CA SER A 42 3.19 -9.00 -12.93
C SER A 42 2.94 -9.94 -11.74
N GLY A 43 1.80 -10.62 -11.73
CA GLY A 43 1.52 -11.65 -10.72
C GLY A 43 2.59 -12.76 -10.68
N GLN A 44 3.10 -13.18 -11.85
CA GLN A 44 4.17 -14.17 -11.95
C GLN A 44 5.52 -13.63 -11.46
N ASP A 45 5.82 -12.35 -11.75
CA ASP A 45 7.07 -11.73 -11.29
C ASP A 45 7.07 -11.59 -9.76
N ARG A 46 5.91 -11.25 -9.16
CA ARG A 46 5.76 -11.21 -7.70
C ARG A 46 6.03 -12.57 -7.05
N GLU A 47 5.50 -13.65 -7.64
CA GLU A 47 5.74 -15.01 -7.12
C GLU A 47 7.22 -15.38 -7.17
N ASN A 48 7.89 -15.11 -8.29
CA ASN A 48 9.34 -15.34 -8.45
C ASN A 48 10.14 -14.51 -7.45
N PHE A 49 9.74 -13.24 -7.23
CA PHE A 49 10.35 -12.35 -6.25
C PHE A 49 10.27 -12.90 -4.82
N PHE A 50 9.10 -13.40 -4.39
CA PHE A 50 8.99 -14.01 -3.05
C PHE A 50 9.84 -15.28 -2.93
N LYS A 51 9.87 -16.10 -3.95
CA LYS A 51 10.69 -17.32 -3.98
C LYS A 51 12.19 -17.03 -3.88
N GLU A 52 12.65 -15.92 -4.44
CA GLU A 52 14.06 -15.51 -4.42
C GLU A 52 14.49 -14.85 -3.11
N HIS A 53 13.63 -14.00 -2.54
CA HIS A 53 14.03 -13.07 -1.48
C HIS A 53 13.54 -13.45 -0.08
N PHE A 54 12.62 -14.41 0.06
CA PHE A 54 12.02 -14.75 1.35
C PHE A 54 12.18 -16.23 1.69
N ASP A 55 12.02 -16.55 2.97
CA ASP A 55 12.01 -17.92 3.45
C ASP A 55 10.77 -18.70 2.97
N SER A 56 10.83 -20.04 3.10
CA SER A 56 9.74 -20.90 2.65
C SER A 56 8.40 -20.56 3.28
N LYS A 57 8.37 -20.17 4.55
CA LYS A 57 7.12 -19.84 5.25
C LYS A 57 6.46 -18.60 4.67
N THR A 58 7.24 -17.56 4.42
CA THR A 58 6.75 -16.30 3.82
C THR A 58 6.33 -16.52 2.36
N TYR A 59 7.09 -17.29 1.59
CA TYR A 59 6.74 -17.67 0.22
C TYR A 59 5.44 -18.48 0.16
N GLU A 60 5.31 -19.52 1.00
CA GLU A 60 4.09 -20.32 1.08
C GLU A 60 2.87 -19.50 1.49
N THR A 61 3.06 -18.55 2.44
CA THR A 61 2.01 -17.60 2.78
C THR A 61 1.55 -16.82 1.56
N TYR A 62 2.47 -16.23 0.78
CA TYR A 62 2.16 -15.49 -0.43
C TYR A 62 1.40 -16.34 -1.46
N VAL A 63 1.87 -17.55 -1.73
CA VAL A 63 1.25 -18.45 -2.73
C VAL A 63 -0.18 -18.81 -2.34
N ASN A 64 -0.42 -19.04 -1.04
CA ASN A 64 -1.71 -19.47 -0.50
C ASN A 64 -2.70 -18.32 -0.26
N LEU A 65 -2.32 -17.06 -0.46
CA LEU A 65 -3.27 -15.95 -0.43
C LEU A 65 -4.33 -16.14 -1.54
N PRO A 66 -5.65 -16.12 -1.19
CA PRO A 66 -6.71 -16.52 -2.13
C PRO A 66 -7.00 -15.47 -3.21
N LEU A 67 -6.66 -14.20 -2.98
CA LEU A 67 -7.02 -13.10 -3.88
C LEU A 67 -5.76 -12.38 -4.41
N GLY A 68 -5.80 -11.97 -5.68
CA GLY A 68 -4.72 -11.19 -6.31
C GLY A 68 -4.43 -9.88 -5.57
N VAL A 69 -5.46 -9.19 -5.09
CA VAL A 69 -5.31 -7.97 -4.28
C VAL A 69 -4.58 -8.23 -2.97
N MET A 70 -4.81 -9.37 -2.31
CA MET A 70 -4.07 -9.75 -1.10
C MET A 70 -2.60 -10.04 -1.41
N LYS A 71 -2.32 -10.67 -2.56
CA LYS A 71 -0.96 -10.90 -3.05
C LYS A 71 -0.24 -9.58 -3.34
N ALA A 72 -0.92 -8.63 -3.98
CA ALA A 72 -0.39 -7.29 -4.20
C ALA A 72 -0.16 -6.55 -2.86
N GLY A 73 -1.09 -6.69 -1.90
CA GLY A 73 -0.99 -6.13 -0.56
C GLY A 73 0.26 -6.59 0.19
N LEU A 74 0.53 -7.89 0.26
CA LEU A 74 1.76 -8.38 0.89
C LEU A 74 3.01 -7.97 0.09
N TRP A 75 2.93 -7.97 -1.24
CA TRP A 75 4.06 -7.61 -2.10
C TRP A 75 4.48 -6.14 -1.93
N ARG A 76 3.55 -5.19 -1.72
CA ARG A 76 3.90 -3.77 -1.51
C ARG A 76 4.86 -3.56 -0.35
N PHE A 77 4.68 -4.28 0.75
CA PHE A 77 5.59 -4.22 1.89
C PHE A 77 6.91 -4.94 1.61
N ALA A 78 6.84 -6.09 0.92
CA ALA A 78 7.99 -6.91 0.59
C ALA A 78 8.94 -6.21 -0.40
N ILE A 79 8.42 -5.58 -1.47
CA ILE A 79 9.25 -4.89 -2.47
C ILE A 79 9.95 -3.68 -1.87
N LEU A 80 9.24 -2.90 -1.03
CA LEU A 80 9.83 -1.77 -0.34
C LEU A 80 10.84 -2.22 0.73
N TYR A 81 10.60 -3.34 1.41
CA TYR A 81 11.55 -3.87 2.37
C TYR A 81 12.87 -4.27 1.72
N ILE A 82 12.83 -4.91 0.56
CA ILE A 82 14.04 -5.38 -0.14
C ILE A 82 14.73 -4.24 -0.90
N HIS A 83 13.98 -3.40 -1.60
CA HIS A 83 14.56 -2.44 -2.53
C HIS A 83 14.37 -0.97 -2.16
N GLY A 84 13.49 -0.66 -1.23
CA GLY A 84 13.12 0.74 -0.95
C GLY A 84 12.39 1.41 -2.11
N GLY A 85 12.21 2.71 -1.99
CA GLY A 85 11.55 3.54 -2.99
C GLY A 85 10.12 3.89 -2.63
N ILE A 86 9.27 4.04 -3.64
CA ILE A 86 7.85 4.33 -3.52
C ILE A 86 7.06 3.20 -4.14
N TYR A 87 6.16 2.61 -3.38
CA TYR A 87 5.06 1.82 -3.92
C TYR A 87 3.86 2.73 -4.14
N THR A 88 3.14 2.50 -5.23
CA THR A 88 1.85 3.11 -5.46
C THR A 88 0.92 2.17 -6.23
N ASP A 89 -0.36 2.20 -5.89
CA ASP A 89 -1.37 1.37 -6.55
C ASP A 89 -1.51 1.74 -8.04
N MET A 90 -1.94 0.78 -8.86
CA MET A 90 -2.05 0.95 -10.31
C MET A 90 -3.20 1.87 -10.74
N ASP A 91 -4.09 2.22 -9.84
CA ASP A 91 -5.22 3.12 -10.03
C ASP A 91 -4.99 4.51 -9.41
N THR A 92 -3.74 4.93 -9.32
CA THR A 92 -3.33 6.25 -8.84
C THR A 92 -2.77 7.12 -9.96
N HIS A 93 -2.98 8.43 -9.88
CA HIS A 93 -2.35 9.42 -10.75
C HIS A 93 -1.39 10.31 -9.97
N CYS A 94 -0.13 10.39 -10.42
CA CYS A 94 0.85 11.33 -9.90
C CYS A 94 0.55 12.74 -10.41
N LYS A 95 0.19 13.65 -9.53
CA LYS A 95 -0.13 15.05 -9.88
C LYS A 95 1.05 15.99 -9.69
N THR A 96 1.93 15.68 -8.75
CA THR A 96 3.11 16.49 -8.47
C THR A 96 4.36 15.62 -8.40
N PRO A 97 5.53 16.10 -8.85
CA PRO A 97 6.77 15.33 -8.75
C PRO A 97 7.05 14.88 -7.33
N VAL A 98 7.50 13.63 -7.19
CA VAL A 98 7.82 13.02 -5.89
C VAL A 98 8.77 13.87 -5.06
N ASP A 99 9.80 14.43 -5.69
CA ASP A 99 10.80 15.27 -5.01
C ASP A 99 10.19 16.55 -4.37
N THR A 100 8.92 16.89 -4.62
CA THR A 100 8.22 18.02 -3.99
C THR A 100 7.62 17.71 -2.63
N TRP A 101 7.34 16.44 -2.35
CA TRP A 101 6.73 16.01 -1.10
C TRP A 101 7.56 14.99 -0.32
N LEU A 102 8.55 14.38 -0.96
CA LEU A 102 9.48 13.47 -0.31
C LEU A 102 10.57 14.27 0.41
N SER A 103 10.56 14.23 1.74
CA SER A 103 11.62 14.89 2.52
C SER A 103 12.77 13.93 2.82
N PRO A 104 14.03 14.34 2.61
CA PRO A 104 15.22 13.53 2.90
C PRO A 104 15.46 13.31 4.40
N GLU A 105 14.70 13.96 5.27
CA GLU A 105 14.79 13.81 6.72
C GLU A 105 14.18 12.50 7.20
N TYR A 106 13.25 11.91 6.41
CA TYR A 106 12.51 10.71 6.78
C TYR A 106 12.99 9.49 6.00
N ASP A 107 13.03 8.36 6.68
CA ASP A 107 13.29 7.05 6.10
C ASP A 107 11.97 6.33 5.70
N MET A 108 10.80 6.85 6.14
CA MET A 108 9.47 6.42 5.72
C MET A 108 8.47 7.57 5.81
N ILE A 109 7.59 7.66 4.80
CA ILE A 109 6.46 8.60 4.77
C ILE A 109 5.18 7.81 4.54
N LEU A 110 4.20 8.03 5.43
CA LEU A 110 2.90 7.37 5.45
C LEU A 110 1.78 8.40 5.42
N ASP A 111 0.69 8.07 4.77
CA ASP A 111 -0.55 8.84 4.81
C ASP A 111 -1.62 8.12 5.65
N ILE A 112 -2.76 8.76 5.83
CA ILE A 112 -3.90 8.24 6.59
C ILE A 112 -5.03 7.93 5.60
N GLU A 113 -5.64 6.76 5.76
CA GLU A 113 -6.77 6.33 4.95
C GLU A 113 -8.00 7.22 5.21
N ARG A 114 -8.81 7.41 4.16
CA ARG A 114 -9.99 8.26 4.25
C ARG A 114 -11.05 7.65 5.17
N ASP A 115 -11.53 8.47 6.11
CA ASP A 115 -12.67 8.17 6.97
C ASP A 115 -12.55 6.87 7.80
N THR A 116 -11.32 6.39 7.97
CA THR A 116 -10.98 5.21 8.76
C THR A 116 -9.87 5.50 9.77
N PRO A 117 -9.71 4.66 10.81
CA PRO A 117 -8.63 4.84 11.78
C PRO A 117 -7.31 4.23 11.32
N TRP A 118 -7.10 4.04 10.01
CA TRP A 118 -5.98 3.27 9.47
C TRP A 118 -4.97 4.13 8.70
N LEU A 119 -3.74 3.63 8.63
CA LEU A 119 -2.74 4.13 7.69
C LEU A 119 -3.12 3.74 6.27
N ALA A 120 -2.94 4.66 5.34
CA ALA A 120 -3.13 4.40 3.93
C ALA A 120 -2.00 3.52 3.36
N THR A 121 -2.33 2.64 2.45
CA THR A 121 -1.39 1.70 1.84
C THR A 121 -1.23 1.87 0.33
N GLN A 122 -2.10 2.63 -0.32
CA GLN A 122 -2.05 2.83 -1.78
C GLN A 122 -0.82 3.62 -2.25
N THR A 123 -0.17 4.39 -1.37
CA THR A 123 1.11 5.04 -1.65
C THR A 123 1.96 5.06 -0.39
N ILE A 124 3.11 4.41 -0.45
CA ILE A 124 4.07 4.31 0.66
C ILE A 124 5.46 4.65 0.13
N ALA A 125 6.14 5.58 0.79
CA ALA A 125 7.55 5.85 0.53
C ALA A 125 8.38 5.29 1.68
N ALA A 126 9.38 4.46 1.39
CA ALA A 126 10.22 3.87 2.42
C ALA A 126 11.62 3.51 1.91
N LYS A 127 12.58 3.62 2.79
CA LYS A 127 13.94 3.12 2.60
C LYS A 127 13.99 1.61 2.73
N ALA A 128 14.87 0.97 1.96
CA ALA A 128 15.10 -0.48 2.06
C ALA A 128 15.47 -0.91 3.49
N GLY A 129 14.96 -2.07 3.91
CA GLY A 129 15.21 -2.64 5.23
C GLY A 129 14.46 -1.95 6.37
N HIS A 130 13.49 -1.07 6.10
CA HIS A 130 12.76 -0.36 7.15
C HIS A 130 12.01 -1.34 8.09
N PRO A 131 12.22 -1.25 9.44
CA PRO A 131 11.73 -2.27 10.37
C PRO A 131 10.21 -2.35 10.49
N LEU A 132 9.46 -1.30 10.16
CA LEU A 132 7.99 -1.34 10.13
C LEU A 132 7.48 -2.19 8.96
N LEU A 133 8.16 -2.17 7.80
CA LEU A 133 7.83 -3.05 6.67
C LEU A 133 8.04 -4.52 7.03
N LYS A 134 9.13 -4.84 7.71
CA LYS A 134 9.37 -6.20 8.22
C LYS A 134 8.28 -6.62 9.21
N ALA A 135 7.88 -5.74 10.12
CA ALA A 135 6.80 -6.01 11.06
C ALA A 135 5.46 -6.28 10.37
N ALA A 136 5.16 -5.54 9.29
CA ALA A 136 3.96 -5.79 8.48
C ALA A 136 3.99 -7.17 7.81
N ILE A 137 5.11 -7.53 7.18
CA ILE A 137 5.29 -8.85 6.56
C ILE A 137 5.12 -9.96 7.60
N ASP A 138 5.78 -9.82 8.77
CA ASP A 138 5.71 -10.82 9.83
C ASP A 138 4.30 -10.98 10.39
N LEU A 139 3.56 -9.88 10.59
CA LEU A 139 2.18 -9.94 11.07
C LEU A 139 1.24 -10.58 10.04
N CYS A 140 1.44 -10.30 8.75
CA CYS A 140 0.70 -10.98 7.69
C CYS A 140 0.93 -12.51 7.74
N VAL A 141 2.19 -12.94 7.82
CA VAL A 141 2.55 -14.36 7.92
C VAL A 141 2.00 -14.99 9.20
N GLU A 142 2.03 -14.29 10.33
CA GLU A 142 1.46 -14.72 11.61
C GLU A 142 -0.06 -14.97 11.46
N ARG A 143 -0.80 -13.98 10.94
CA ARG A 143 -2.26 -14.07 10.77
C ARG A 143 -2.68 -15.19 9.81
N CYS A 144 -1.98 -15.34 8.70
CA CYS A 144 -2.27 -16.37 7.72
C CYS A 144 -1.91 -17.78 8.20
N SER A 145 -1.00 -17.92 9.19
CA SER A 145 -0.57 -19.24 9.69
C SER A 145 -1.66 -20.02 10.42
N GLU A 146 -2.69 -19.35 10.92
CA GLU A 146 -3.86 -19.97 11.57
C GLU A 146 -4.98 -20.33 10.59
N GLY A 147 -4.77 -20.06 9.30
CA GLY A 147 -5.76 -20.19 8.24
C GLY A 147 -6.47 -18.87 7.96
N ILE A 148 -6.85 -18.67 6.69
CA ILE A 148 -7.55 -17.45 6.26
C ILE A 148 -9.05 -17.70 6.41
N ILE A 149 -9.71 -16.88 7.22
CA ILE A 149 -11.15 -16.89 7.40
C ILE A 149 -11.75 -15.84 6.45
N GLU A 150 -12.66 -16.26 5.58
CA GLU A 150 -13.38 -15.36 4.69
C GLU A 150 -14.36 -14.50 5.47
N HIS A 151 -14.22 -13.19 5.35
CA HIS A 151 -15.15 -12.17 5.86
C HIS A 151 -15.01 -10.87 5.06
N ASN A 152 -15.95 -9.95 5.20
CA ASN A 152 -16.01 -8.73 4.39
C ASN A 152 -14.74 -7.86 4.45
N HIS A 153 -13.98 -7.93 5.54
CA HIS A 153 -12.75 -7.15 5.75
C HIS A 153 -11.47 -7.98 5.63
N MET A 154 -11.52 -9.20 5.08
CA MET A 154 -10.37 -10.10 5.06
C MET A 154 -9.13 -9.49 4.39
N VAL A 155 -9.31 -8.72 3.31
CA VAL A 155 -8.18 -8.06 2.61
C VAL A 155 -7.48 -7.10 3.57
N HIS A 156 -8.23 -6.21 4.22
CA HIS A 156 -7.69 -5.21 5.15
C HIS A 156 -7.03 -5.87 6.36
N TYR A 157 -7.67 -6.91 6.91
CA TYR A 157 -7.18 -7.61 8.09
C TYR A 157 -5.90 -8.40 7.83
N TYR A 158 -5.79 -9.10 6.70
CA TYR A 158 -4.64 -9.98 6.45
C TYR A 158 -3.47 -9.28 5.76
N THR A 159 -3.72 -8.34 4.84
CA THR A 159 -2.67 -7.88 3.92
C THR A 159 -2.65 -6.39 3.62
N ASP A 160 -3.56 -5.59 4.21
CA ASP A 160 -3.74 -4.20 3.80
C ASP A 160 -3.81 -3.23 4.99
N VAL A 161 -4.57 -2.15 4.90
CA VAL A 161 -4.60 -0.97 5.79
C VAL A 161 -4.71 -1.32 7.28
N GLN A 162 -5.62 -2.23 7.65
CA GLN A 162 -5.77 -2.67 9.04
C GLN A 162 -4.53 -3.43 9.51
N MET A 163 -4.07 -4.41 8.73
CA MET A 163 -2.88 -5.19 9.08
C MET A 163 -1.67 -4.29 9.28
N PHE A 164 -1.46 -3.31 8.40
CA PHE A 164 -0.33 -2.39 8.49
C PHE A 164 -0.41 -1.48 9.71
N THR A 165 -1.59 -0.96 10.02
CA THR A 165 -1.83 -0.14 11.22
C THR A 165 -1.63 -0.95 12.50
N ASP A 166 -2.12 -2.19 12.54
CA ASP A 166 -1.92 -3.09 13.68
C ASP A 166 -0.44 -3.45 13.87
N ALA A 167 0.32 -3.62 12.78
CA ALA A 167 1.76 -3.82 12.84
C ALA A 167 2.48 -2.62 13.49
N LEU A 168 2.05 -1.39 13.16
CA LEU A 168 2.55 -0.19 13.80
C LEU A 168 2.25 -0.21 15.31
N TYR A 169 0.99 -0.41 15.71
CA TYR A 169 0.62 -0.42 17.13
C TYR A 169 1.34 -1.52 17.92
N LYS A 170 1.44 -2.73 17.35
CA LYS A 170 2.21 -3.84 17.92
C LYS A 170 3.68 -3.47 18.12
N LYS A 171 4.27 -2.76 17.15
CA LYS A 171 5.67 -2.31 17.21
C LYS A 171 5.90 -1.22 18.26
N LEU A 172 4.91 -0.36 18.46
CA LEU A 172 4.94 0.69 19.47
C LEU A 172 4.59 0.18 20.89
N GLY A 173 4.02 -1.02 21.02
CA GLY A 173 3.55 -1.56 22.29
C GLY A 173 2.37 -0.79 22.89
N VAL A 174 1.53 -0.21 22.02
CA VAL A 174 0.33 0.54 22.43
C VAL A 174 -0.93 -0.26 22.14
N GLU A 175 -1.97 -0.05 22.95
CA GLU A 175 -3.30 -0.60 22.67
C GLU A 175 -3.89 0.06 21.41
N PRO A 176 -4.35 -0.72 20.42
CA PRO A 176 -4.82 -0.18 19.16
C PRO A 176 -6.12 0.62 19.31
N TYR A 177 -6.34 1.58 18.39
CA TYR A 177 -7.61 2.29 18.19
C TYR A 177 -8.17 3.07 19.38
N GLN A 178 -7.32 3.47 20.34
CA GLN A 178 -7.76 4.31 21.46
C GLN A 178 -8.18 5.73 21.02
N LYS A 179 -7.58 6.21 19.92
CA LYS A 179 -7.90 7.47 19.25
C LYS A 179 -7.90 7.25 17.75
N HIS A 180 -8.56 8.12 17.01
CA HIS A 180 -8.41 8.13 15.55
C HIS A 180 -6.94 8.43 15.18
N ILE A 181 -6.39 7.72 14.21
CA ILE A 181 -4.95 7.80 13.86
C ILE A 181 -4.53 9.22 13.51
N ASN A 182 -5.39 10.03 12.87
CA ASN A 182 -5.12 11.42 12.52
C ASN A 182 -4.89 12.30 13.75
N GLU A 183 -5.60 12.02 14.83
CA GLU A 183 -5.45 12.75 16.10
C GLU A 183 -4.27 12.22 16.92
N TRP A 184 -3.97 10.95 16.78
CA TRP A 184 -2.94 10.28 17.57
C TRP A 184 -1.55 10.35 16.95
N ALA A 185 -1.44 10.49 15.64
CA ALA A 185 -0.17 10.48 14.92
C ALA A 185 0.88 11.46 15.46
N PRO A 186 0.54 12.71 15.87
CA PRO A 186 1.52 13.60 16.49
C PRO A 186 2.17 13.02 17.75
N GLU A 187 1.39 12.36 18.63
CA GLU A 187 1.89 11.72 19.83
C GLU A 187 2.70 10.46 19.51
N LEU A 188 2.23 9.64 18.55
CA LEU A 188 2.92 8.43 18.12
C LEU A 188 4.29 8.75 17.51
N MET A 189 4.40 9.81 16.71
CA MET A 189 5.67 10.24 16.11
C MET A 189 6.71 10.68 17.14
N GLU A 190 6.30 11.01 18.37
CA GLU A 190 7.21 11.30 19.48
C GLU A 190 7.77 10.03 20.15
N MET A 191 7.25 8.85 19.85
CA MET A 191 7.75 7.58 20.40
C MET A 191 9.10 7.18 19.79
N ASP A 192 9.97 6.60 20.61
CA ASP A 192 11.35 6.30 20.26
C ASP A 192 11.45 5.50 18.94
N PHE A 193 10.62 4.49 18.75
CA PHE A 193 10.66 3.66 17.55
C PHE A 193 10.46 4.50 16.27
N LEU A 194 9.48 5.42 16.24
CA LEU A 194 9.21 6.24 15.05
C LEU A 194 10.27 7.32 14.83
N LYS A 195 10.79 7.90 15.92
CA LYS A 195 11.91 8.87 15.84
C LYS A 195 13.19 8.24 15.34
N GLU A 196 13.59 7.12 15.93
CA GLU A 196 14.83 6.41 15.57
C GLU A 196 14.80 5.91 14.12
N ASN A 197 13.63 5.51 13.63
CA ASN A 197 13.42 5.05 12.27
C ASN A 197 12.92 6.14 11.31
N LYS A 198 12.89 7.41 11.77
CA LYS A 198 12.55 8.59 10.99
C LYS A 198 11.27 8.43 10.18
N VAL A 199 10.19 7.99 10.85
CA VAL A 199 8.88 7.84 10.23
C VAL A 199 8.10 9.15 10.33
N LYS A 200 7.57 9.62 9.19
CA LYS A 200 6.60 10.70 9.11
C LYS A 200 5.22 10.11 8.82
N ILE A 201 4.26 10.40 9.65
CA ILE A 201 2.83 10.18 9.35
C ILE A 201 2.24 11.54 9.00
N LEU A 202 1.73 11.69 7.79
CA LEU A 202 1.04 12.89 7.35
C LEU A 202 -0.29 12.99 8.12
N CYS A 203 -0.45 14.02 8.93
CA CYS A 203 -1.62 14.19 9.80
C CYS A 203 -2.05 15.66 9.88
N GLY A 204 -3.22 15.94 10.47
CA GLY A 204 -3.77 17.27 10.53
C GLY A 204 -4.05 17.81 9.11
N GLU A 205 -3.47 18.95 8.76
CA GLU A 205 -3.61 19.59 7.44
C GLU A 205 -2.87 18.82 6.31
N GLU A 206 -1.89 18.00 6.67
CA GLU A 206 -1.15 17.15 5.72
C GLU A 206 -1.86 15.81 5.47
N ALA A 207 -2.78 15.39 6.33
CA ALA A 207 -3.50 14.13 6.18
C ALA A 207 -4.19 14.06 4.82
N ARG A 208 -4.13 12.90 4.19
CA ARG A 208 -4.65 12.62 2.84
C ARG A 208 -3.95 13.41 1.73
N ARG A 209 -2.78 13.96 2.00
CA ARG A 209 -2.02 14.69 0.99
C ARG A 209 -1.68 13.80 -0.21
N LEU A 210 -1.26 12.57 0.06
CA LEU A 210 -0.95 11.59 -0.98
C LEU A 210 -2.20 10.89 -1.56
N LEU A 211 -3.38 11.08 -0.96
CA LEU A 211 -4.64 10.56 -1.46
C LEU A 211 -5.37 11.53 -2.37
N ASP A 212 -5.35 12.81 -2.02
CA ASP A 212 -6.26 13.78 -2.61
C ASP A 212 -5.53 14.88 -3.42
N LYS A 213 -4.24 15.10 -3.17
CA LYS A 213 -3.52 16.26 -3.70
C LYS A 213 -2.32 15.90 -4.58
N ASP A 214 -1.33 15.25 -4.04
CA ASP A 214 -0.08 14.99 -4.75
C ASP A 214 -0.14 13.69 -5.56
N VAL A 215 -0.88 12.71 -5.04
CA VAL A 215 -1.24 11.47 -5.71
C VAL A 215 -2.75 11.30 -5.61
N VAL A 216 -3.45 11.43 -6.71
CA VAL A 216 -4.91 11.25 -6.75
C VAL A 216 -5.22 9.80 -7.08
N HIS A 217 -5.98 9.15 -6.21
CA HIS A 217 -6.56 7.86 -6.51
C HIS A 217 -7.66 8.02 -7.57
N LEU A 218 -7.65 7.24 -8.64
CA LEU A 218 -8.65 7.32 -9.72
C LEU A 218 -10.07 7.09 -9.21
N TYR A 219 -10.17 6.37 -8.12
CA TYR A 219 -11.40 6.10 -7.38
C TYR A 219 -12.06 7.32 -6.74
N TRP A 220 -11.27 8.32 -6.37
CA TRP A 220 -11.70 9.44 -5.53
C TRP A 220 -11.65 10.79 -6.25
N GLY A 221 -11.29 10.79 -7.55
CA GLY A 221 -11.34 12.00 -8.40
C GLY A 221 -12.77 12.41 -8.74
N ASP A 222 -12.93 13.57 -9.36
CA ASP A 222 -14.24 14.10 -9.78
C ASP A 222 -14.96 13.18 -10.79
N ASP A 223 -14.24 12.28 -11.47
CA ASP A 223 -14.74 11.27 -12.42
C ASP A 223 -15.02 9.90 -11.77
N ARG A 224 -15.37 9.88 -10.49
CA ARG A 224 -15.57 8.68 -9.66
C ARG A 224 -16.41 7.58 -10.30
N GLU A 225 -17.46 7.94 -11.04
CA GLU A 225 -18.36 6.97 -11.67
C GLU A 225 -17.72 6.25 -12.84
N GLU A 226 -16.95 6.93 -13.69
CA GLU A 226 -16.33 6.31 -14.86
C GLU A 226 -15.15 5.40 -14.52
N GLY A 227 -14.26 5.83 -13.61
CA GLY A 227 -13.14 5.02 -13.12
C GLY A 227 -13.61 3.75 -12.42
N TRP A 228 -14.61 3.87 -11.54
CA TRP A 228 -15.29 2.77 -10.87
C TRP A 228 -15.93 1.78 -11.84
N ILE A 229 -16.63 2.28 -12.85
CA ILE A 229 -17.31 1.43 -13.83
C ILE A 229 -16.30 0.65 -14.67
N ALA A 230 -15.19 1.26 -15.05
CA ALA A 230 -14.14 0.59 -15.79
C ALA A 230 -13.49 -0.53 -14.96
N TRP A 231 -13.18 -0.26 -13.69
CA TRP A 231 -12.59 -1.21 -12.76
C TRP A 231 -13.55 -2.36 -12.42
N LYS A 232 -14.83 -2.08 -12.13
CA LYS A 232 -15.86 -3.12 -11.90
C LYS A 232 -16.09 -4.04 -13.11
N LYS A 233 -15.77 -3.57 -14.30
CA LYS A 233 -15.88 -4.37 -15.55
C LYS A 233 -14.60 -5.15 -15.85
N ASP A 234 -13.49 -4.88 -15.14
CA ASP A 234 -12.27 -5.64 -15.33
C ASP A 234 -12.46 -7.06 -14.76
N PRO A 235 -12.35 -8.12 -15.60
CA PRO A 235 -12.53 -9.50 -15.16
C PRO A 235 -11.59 -9.86 -14.00
N LEU A 236 -10.36 -9.35 -13.99
CA LEU A 236 -9.36 -9.66 -12.95
C LEU A 236 -9.74 -9.06 -11.60
N VAL A 237 -10.42 -7.92 -11.60
CA VAL A 237 -10.94 -7.32 -10.37
C VAL A 237 -12.12 -8.13 -9.86
N ASN A 238 -13.04 -8.55 -10.75
CA ASN A 238 -14.17 -9.40 -10.39
C ASN A 238 -13.73 -10.77 -9.86
N GLU A 239 -12.64 -11.35 -10.37
CA GLU A 239 -12.04 -12.56 -9.82
C GLU A 239 -11.42 -12.32 -8.43
N SER A 240 -10.85 -11.13 -8.20
CA SER A 240 -10.32 -10.73 -6.90
C SER A 240 -11.40 -10.43 -5.86
N TYR A 241 -12.62 -10.13 -6.29
CA TYR A 241 -13.78 -9.84 -5.43
C TYR A 241 -15.02 -10.58 -5.97
N PRO A 242 -15.11 -11.91 -5.82
CA PRO A 242 -16.14 -12.74 -6.46
C PRO A 242 -17.57 -12.41 -6.03
N ASN A 243 -17.77 -11.73 -4.88
CA ASN A 243 -19.06 -11.29 -4.39
C ASN A 243 -19.40 -9.83 -4.74
N GLY A 244 -18.57 -9.21 -5.60
CA GLY A 244 -18.68 -7.79 -5.94
C GLY A 244 -18.15 -6.91 -4.80
N PHE A 245 -17.11 -6.16 -5.06
CA PHE A 245 -16.64 -5.14 -4.13
C PHE A 245 -17.63 -3.97 -4.15
N ASN A 246 -18.29 -3.70 -3.03
CA ASN A 246 -19.14 -2.52 -2.85
C ASN A 246 -18.54 -1.66 -1.73
N PRO A 247 -17.80 -0.60 -2.05
CA PRO A 247 -17.20 0.27 -1.05
C PRO A 247 -18.22 1.00 -0.18
N HIS A 248 -19.49 1.15 -0.66
CA HIS A 248 -20.56 1.79 0.09
C HIS A 248 -21.25 0.88 1.10
N GLU A 249 -20.96 -0.42 1.11
CA GLU A 249 -21.43 -1.31 2.18
C GLU A 249 -20.68 -1.11 3.50
N TRP A 250 -19.55 -0.42 3.46
CA TRP A 250 -18.69 -0.12 4.62
C TRP A 250 -19.22 1.04 5.47
N GLU A 251 -20.12 1.85 4.91
CA GLU A 251 -20.72 3.00 5.61
C GLU A 251 -21.95 2.61 6.46
N LYS A 252 -22.31 1.32 6.50
CA LYS A 252 -23.60 0.87 7.06
C LYS A 252 -23.51 -0.06 8.28
N GLU A 253 -22.32 -0.34 8.78
CA GLU A 253 -22.12 -1.08 10.05
C GLU A 253 -21.28 -0.17 11.01
#